data_b8044160055c3a4aebeb4e9522b9a1da
#
_entry.id   b8044160055c3a4aebeb4e9522b9a1da
#
_cell.length_a   1.000
_cell.length_b   1.000
_cell.length_c   1.000
_cell.angle_alpha   90.00
_cell.angle_beta   90.00
_cell.angle_gamma   90.00
#
_symmetry.space_group_name_H-M   'P 1'
#
loop_
_entity.id
_entity.type
_entity.pdbx_description
1 polymer ?
#
loop_
_entity_poly.entity_id
_entity_poly.type
_entity_poly.pdbx_seq_one_letter_code
_entity_poly.pdbx_strand_id
1 'polypeptide(L)'
;MNRLSLVRYTSAVALGLSTLWSAAVCAAEDAGAFDKIQQIRAGDLNIGYVDIGPRDGQPVILLHGWPYDIQSYAQVAPALAQKGYRVIVPYLRG
;
A
#
# COMPACT_ATOMS: atom_id res chain seq x y z
N MET A 1 16.63 -46.06 -5.69
CA MET A 1 17.35 -44.79 -5.40
C MET A 1 16.93 -43.63 -6.28
N ASN A 2 16.66 -43.84 -7.56
CA ASN A 2 16.29 -42.76 -8.50
C ASN A 2 14.91 -42.15 -8.19
N ARG A 3 14.03 -42.85 -7.52
CA ARG A 3 12.70 -42.36 -7.18
C ARG A 3 12.70 -41.27 -6.10
N LEU A 4 13.66 -41.29 -5.18
CA LEU A 4 13.77 -40.29 -4.10
C LEU A 4 14.27 -38.95 -4.61
N SER A 5 15.10 -38.89 -5.64
CA SER A 5 15.58 -37.65 -6.22
C SER A 5 14.52 -36.89 -7.03
N LEU A 6 13.57 -37.60 -7.64
CA LEU A 6 12.45 -37.00 -8.37
C LEU A 6 11.47 -36.27 -7.45
N VAL A 7 11.23 -36.80 -6.24
CA VAL A 7 10.34 -36.20 -5.24
C VAL A 7 10.91 -34.86 -4.73
N ARG A 8 12.21 -34.76 -4.61
CA ARG A 8 12.87 -33.51 -4.17
C ARG A 8 12.73 -32.36 -5.18
N TYR A 9 12.75 -32.64 -6.46
CA TYR A 9 12.63 -31.61 -7.51
C TYR A 9 11.21 -31.02 -7.56
N THR A 10 10.19 -31.86 -7.39
CA THR A 10 8.79 -31.39 -7.40
C THR A 10 8.48 -30.46 -6.23
N SER A 11 9.05 -30.67 -5.05
CA SER A 11 8.85 -29.81 -3.88
C SER A 11 9.45 -28.43 -4.05
N ALA A 12 10.60 -28.30 -4.68
CA ALA A 12 11.28 -27.02 -4.92
C ALA A 12 10.50 -26.11 -5.88
N VAL A 13 9.88 -26.68 -6.91
CA VAL A 13 9.08 -25.92 -7.88
C VAL A 13 7.80 -25.35 -7.24
N ALA A 14 7.15 -26.09 -6.36
CA ALA A 14 5.95 -25.65 -5.67
C ALA A 14 6.20 -24.43 -4.76
N LEU A 15 7.34 -24.38 -4.08
CA LEU A 15 7.73 -23.25 -3.22
C LEU A 15 7.99 -21.98 -4.00
N GLY A 16 8.58 -22.07 -5.20
CA GLY A 16 8.84 -20.92 -6.05
C GLY A 16 7.56 -20.23 -6.55
N LEU A 17 6.54 -21.00 -6.89
CA LEU A 17 5.24 -20.48 -7.33
C LEU A 17 4.48 -19.75 -6.22
N SER A 18 4.55 -20.23 -4.99
CA SER A 18 3.90 -19.61 -3.84
C SER A 18 4.45 -18.20 -3.54
N THR A 19 5.75 -18.01 -3.68
CA THR A 19 6.41 -16.72 -3.42
C THR A 19 6.00 -15.64 -4.42
N LEU A 20 5.88 -15.98 -5.71
CA LEU A 20 5.44 -15.06 -6.75
C LEU A 20 3.99 -14.59 -6.55
N TRP A 21 3.12 -15.49 -6.12
CA TRP A 21 1.72 -15.17 -5.86
C TRP A 21 1.57 -14.14 -4.74
N SER A 22 2.31 -14.25 -3.65
CA SER A 22 2.26 -13.33 -2.52
C SER A 22 2.66 -11.90 -2.91
N ALA A 23 3.68 -11.72 -3.75
CA ALA A 23 4.11 -10.40 -4.22
C ALA A 23 3.03 -9.71 -5.05
N ALA A 24 2.30 -10.43 -5.90
CA ALA A 24 1.23 -9.88 -6.73
C ALA A 24 0.05 -9.39 -5.89
N VAL A 25 -0.32 -10.10 -4.81
CA VAL A 25 -1.42 -9.73 -3.91
C VAL A 25 -1.11 -8.42 -3.17
N CYS A 26 0.11 -8.23 -2.67
CA CYS A 26 0.52 -6.99 -1.98
C CYS A 26 0.43 -5.77 -2.90
N ALA A 27 0.85 -5.87 -4.15
CA ALA A 27 0.77 -4.79 -5.13
C ALA A 27 -0.69 -4.40 -5.44
N ALA A 28 -1.61 -5.36 -5.49
CA ALA A 28 -3.03 -5.10 -5.74
C ALA A 28 -3.71 -4.37 -4.57
N GLU A 29 -3.31 -4.62 -3.32
CA GLU A 29 -3.85 -3.94 -2.15
C GLU A 29 -3.51 -2.45 -2.14
N ASP A 30 -2.28 -2.06 -2.51
CA ASP A 30 -1.85 -0.66 -2.56
C ASP A 30 -2.59 0.13 -3.64
N ALA A 31 -2.95 -0.48 -4.76
CA ALA A 31 -3.61 0.20 -5.88
C ALA A 31 -5.03 0.70 -5.54
N GLY A 32 -5.74 0.03 -4.60
CA GLY A 32 -7.10 0.41 -4.19
C GLY A 32 -7.17 1.29 -2.94
N ALA A 33 -6.05 1.75 -2.40
CA ALA A 33 -6.01 2.42 -1.10
C ALA A 33 -6.71 3.79 -1.10
N PHE A 34 -6.75 4.49 -2.25
CA PHE A 34 -7.41 5.80 -2.37
C PHE A 34 -8.93 5.72 -2.37
N ASP A 35 -9.51 4.54 -2.51
CA ASP A 35 -10.95 4.32 -2.39
C ASP A 35 -11.39 4.17 -0.93
N LYS A 36 -10.47 4.02 0.01
CA LYS A 36 -10.72 3.84 1.44
C LYS A 36 -10.40 5.11 2.20
N ILE A 37 -11.36 6.00 2.28
CA ILE A 37 -11.21 7.25 3.03
C ILE A 37 -11.53 6.98 4.50
N GLN A 38 -10.55 7.24 5.37
CA GLN A 38 -10.73 7.22 6.81
C GLN A 38 -11.11 8.61 7.30
N GLN A 39 -11.64 8.71 8.50
CA GLN A 39 -12.00 10.00 9.09
C GLN A 39 -11.46 10.10 10.50
N ILE A 40 -11.01 11.30 10.86
CA ILE A 40 -10.52 11.61 12.19
C ILE A 40 -11.04 12.97 12.62
N ARG A 41 -11.41 13.07 13.88
CA ARG A 41 -11.80 14.34 14.47
C ARG A 41 -10.58 15.08 14.96
N ALA A 42 -10.42 16.33 14.50
CA ALA A 42 -9.32 17.21 14.90
C ALA A 42 -9.94 18.57 15.29
N GLY A 43 -10.12 18.78 16.59
CA GLY A 43 -10.84 19.96 17.09
C GLY A 43 -12.30 19.94 16.63
N ASP A 44 -12.72 20.98 15.93
CA ASP A 44 -14.07 21.11 15.40
C ASP A 44 -14.24 20.51 13.99
N LEU A 45 -13.14 19.98 13.42
CA LEU A 45 -13.16 19.41 12.07
C LEU A 45 -13.25 17.89 12.11
N ASN A 46 -13.94 17.35 11.13
CA ASN A 46 -13.91 15.92 10.81
C ASN A 46 -13.19 15.76 9.48
N ILE A 47 -11.95 15.25 9.53
CA ILE A 47 -11.03 15.24 8.39
C ILE A 47 -11.02 13.87 7.75
N GLY A 48 -11.36 13.80 6.44
CA GLY A 48 -11.14 12.63 5.61
C GLY A 48 -9.67 12.52 5.21
N TYR A 49 -9.11 11.32 5.22
CA TYR A 49 -7.72 11.10 4.83
C TYR A 49 -7.49 9.68 4.31
N VAL A 50 -6.43 9.53 3.54
CA VAL A 50 -5.90 8.24 3.11
C VAL A 50 -4.63 7.95 3.90
N ASP A 51 -4.47 6.72 4.36
CA ASP A 51 -3.31 6.24 5.12
C ASP A 51 -2.84 4.94 4.48
N ILE A 52 -1.69 4.96 3.80
CA ILE A 52 -1.15 3.81 3.08
C ILE A 52 0.32 3.60 3.43
N GLY A 53 0.81 2.37 3.18
CA GLY A 53 2.17 1.97 3.50
C GLY A 53 2.27 1.31 4.87
N PRO A 54 3.48 0.90 5.28
CA PRO A 54 3.69 0.20 6.55
C PRO A 54 3.45 1.14 7.75
N ARG A 55 2.75 0.66 8.76
CA ARG A 55 2.40 1.47 9.94
C ARG A 55 3.61 1.91 10.75
N ASP A 56 4.71 1.17 10.68
CA ASP A 56 5.97 1.48 11.34
C ASP A 56 6.95 2.24 10.44
N GLY A 57 6.53 2.59 9.22
CA GLY A 57 7.35 3.35 8.30
C GLY A 57 7.47 4.82 8.69
N GLN A 58 8.48 5.49 8.12
CA GLN A 58 8.65 6.93 8.27
C GLN A 58 7.40 7.65 7.76
N PRO A 59 6.71 8.46 8.57
CA PRO A 59 5.50 9.15 8.13
C PRO A 59 5.81 10.29 7.15
N VAL A 60 5.02 10.36 6.09
CA VAL A 60 5.03 11.45 5.11
C VAL A 60 3.61 11.97 4.94
N ILE A 61 3.41 13.26 5.08
CA ILE A 61 2.10 13.89 4.88
C ILE A 61 2.13 14.67 3.57
N LEU A 62 1.17 14.38 2.68
CA LEU A 62 1.04 15.03 1.38
C LEU A 62 -0.17 15.96 1.40
N LEU A 63 0.08 17.25 1.22
CA LEU A 63 -0.93 18.30 1.29
C LEU A 63 -1.24 18.82 -0.11
N HIS A 64 -2.49 18.67 -0.55
CA HIS A 64 -2.92 19.16 -1.87
C HIS A 64 -3.14 20.66 -1.85
N GLY A 65 -3.19 21.27 -3.06
CA GLY A 65 -3.50 22.67 -3.24
C GLY A 65 -4.90 22.90 -3.79
N TRP A 66 -5.42 24.11 -3.66
CA TRP A 66 -6.67 24.52 -4.29
C TRP A 66 -6.47 24.70 -5.81
N PRO A 67 -7.40 24.30 -6.67
CA PRO A 67 -8.73 23.68 -6.42
C PRO A 67 -8.72 22.14 -6.41
N TYR A 68 -7.59 21.51 -6.18
CA TYR A 68 -7.41 20.07 -6.24
C TYR A 68 -7.78 19.39 -4.91
N ASP A 69 -7.64 18.07 -4.88
CA ASP A 69 -7.92 17.23 -3.71
C ASP A 69 -6.86 16.13 -3.56
N ILE A 70 -7.16 15.11 -2.74
CA ILE A 70 -6.22 14.01 -2.48
C ILE A 70 -5.85 13.25 -3.76
N GLN A 71 -6.68 13.27 -4.79
CA GLN A 71 -6.41 12.54 -6.05
C GLN A 71 -5.17 13.10 -6.77
N SER A 72 -4.72 14.31 -6.44
CA SER A 72 -3.45 14.84 -6.93
C SER A 72 -2.26 13.93 -6.61
N TYR A 73 -2.36 13.14 -5.54
CA TYR A 73 -1.31 12.23 -5.08
C TYR A 73 -1.60 10.75 -5.36
N ALA A 74 -2.59 10.45 -6.20
CA ALA A 74 -2.99 9.07 -6.47
C ALA A 74 -1.87 8.21 -7.06
N GLN A 75 -0.89 8.81 -7.72
CA GLN A 75 0.28 8.12 -8.28
C GLN A 75 1.51 8.21 -7.37
N VAL A 76 1.72 9.36 -6.74
CA VAL A 76 2.91 9.60 -5.89
C VAL A 76 2.83 8.85 -4.57
N ALA A 77 1.67 8.83 -3.94
CA ALA A 77 1.51 8.20 -2.63
C ALA A 77 1.79 6.69 -2.65
N PRO A 78 1.24 5.90 -3.60
CA PRO A 78 1.59 4.48 -3.67
C PRO A 78 3.07 4.23 -3.93
N ALA A 79 3.72 5.06 -4.74
CA ALA A 79 5.15 4.94 -5.01
C ALA A 79 5.99 5.13 -3.74
N LEU A 80 5.63 6.09 -2.89
CA LEU A 80 6.29 6.32 -1.61
C LEU A 80 6.02 5.17 -0.63
N ALA A 81 4.80 4.65 -0.59
CA ALA A 81 4.43 3.52 0.25
C ALA A 81 5.24 2.26 -0.09
N GLN A 82 5.49 2.01 -1.37
CA GLN A 82 6.32 0.89 -1.83
C GLN A 82 7.78 1.02 -1.37
N LYS A 83 8.26 2.23 -1.14
CA LYS A 83 9.60 2.48 -0.62
C LYS A 83 9.70 2.35 0.90
N GLY A 84 8.61 2.01 1.58
CA GLY A 84 8.59 1.79 3.02
C GLY A 84 8.14 2.98 3.84
N TYR A 85 7.65 4.05 3.22
CA TYR A 85 7.08 5.19 3.95
C TYR A 85 5.61 4.93 4.31
N ARG A 86 5.19 5.46 5.45
CA ARG A 86 3.78 5.57 5.79
C ARG A 86 3.28 6.90 5.23
N VAL A 87 2.34 6.86 4.29
CA VAL A 87 1.89 8.06 3.57
C VAL A 87 0.48 8.42 4.01
N ILE A 88 0.30 9.65 4.47
CA ILE A 88 -0.97 10.19 4.93
C ILE A 88 -1.35 11.34 4.03
N VAL A 89 -2.54 11.27 3.43
CA VAL A 89 -3.03 12.28 2.49
C VAL A 89 -4.38 12.80 2.97
N PRO A 90 -4.41 13.89 3.74
CA PRO A 90 -5.67 14.45 4.23
C PRO A 90 -6.35 15.35 3.20
N TYR A 91 -7.69 15.45 3.29
CA TYR A 91 -8.44 16.52 2.65
C TYR A 91 -8.22 17.82 3.42
N LEU A 92 -7.85 18.86 2.72
CA LEU A 92 -7.68 20.18 3.32
C LEU A 92 -9.00 20.95 3.28
N ARG A 93 -9.20 21.78 4.29
CA ARG A 93 -10.34 22.71 4.34
C ARG A 93 -10.16 23.81 3.30
N GLY A 94 -11.16 23.98 2.47
CA GLY A 94 -11.06 25.00 1.44
C GLY A 94 -12.35 25.27 0.72
#